data_095bd67e6e5047425d60be33c1df2c68
#
_entry.id   095bd67e6e5047425d60be33c1df2c68
#
_cell.length_a   1.000
_cell.length_b   1.000
_cell.length_c   1.000
_cell.angle_alpha   90.00
_cell.angle_beta   90.00
_cell.angle_gamma   90.00
#
_symmetry.space_group_name_H-M   'P 1'
#
loop_
_entity.id
_entity.type
_entity.pdbx_description
1 polymer ?
#
loop_
_entity_poly.entity_id
_entity_poly.type
_entity_poly.pdbx_seq_one_letter_code
_entity_poly.pdbx_strand_id
1 'polypeptide(L)'
;MPWKMDINPLGSLALSAFVAAIPILFLFWALAYKRMKGHWAAILAVCIAMLISIVSYGMPVNLSVLSIFNGFLFGLWPVCWIVVTAVYIYNLSVETRQFEIIKNSLASISDDRRVQAVIIAYSFGAFLEGAAGFGTPVAISAAMLAGLGFNPVYAAGICLIANTAPVAFGAIGIPIVVASGVSGVDLMAISKMVGRQLPFFSIIVPFYMAVVMAGWKKAVEIWPILLVSGGSFALTQFFVSNYIGPYLPDILSAIVSIIATVIFAKIWHPKESWTFEHEAAATGKAKLEYTGGQVFRAWAPFILLSIFVAAWGVKPIKEVLDQLATFKFSIPGLDKEVIDHIGKPKAAVYAFNLLSAAGTAILFAGLLSIPVMGASIGTALKVAGKTLNQLKWPIVTIGTILGFAYLYNFSGMAITLGYAFASTGSIFPFFAAFLGWLGVFMTGSDTSSNALFGKLQEVTARQIGIDPVVTVASNSSGGVFGKMISPQSIAVATAATGSVGEEGNIFRFTLKHSLVLTFLLGVL
;
A
#
# COMPACT_ATOMS: atom_id res chain seq x y z
N MET A 1 21.61 34.40 -6.06
CA MET A 1 22.35 33.55 -5.09
C MET A 1 21.43 32.42 -4.68
N PRO A 2 21.92 31.19 -4.54
CA PRO A 2 21.14 30.07 -4.03
C PRO A 2 20.52 30.38 -2.67
N TRP A 3 19.29 29.97 -2.46
CA TRP A 3 18.58 30.17 -1.20
C TRP A 3 19.07 29.17 -0.15
N LYS A 4 19.37 29.66 1.05
CA LYS A 4 19.80 28.83 2.19
C LYS A 4 18.58 28.40 3.02
N MET A 5 18.45 27.09 3.22
CA MET A 5 17.42 26.50 4.06
C MET A 5 17.68 26.82 5.54
N ASP A 6 16.68 27.38 6.21
CA ASP A 6 16.67 27.56 7.66
C ASP A 6 15.70 26.54 8.29
N ILE A 7 16.17 25.81 9.28
CA ILE A 7 15.36 24.82 10.03
C ILE A 7 14.74 25.38 11.30
N ASN A 8 15.13 26.60 11.69
CA ASN A 8 14.61 27.30 12.87
C ASN A 8 14.23 28.76 12.56
N PRO A 9 13.41 29.00 11.53
CA PRO A 9 13.15 30.36 11.01
C PRO A 9 12.46 31.29 12.01
N LEU A 10 11.84 30.75 13.06
CA LEU A 10 11.12 31.53 14.08
C LEU A 10 11.90 31.70 15.39
N GLY A 11 13.21 31.35 15.39
CA GLY A 11 14.09 31.47 16.56
C GLY A 11 13.81 30.46 17.68
N SER A 12 12.79 29.61 17.55
CA SER A 12 12.46 28.51 18.44
C SER A 12 12.12 27.27 17.63
N LEU A 13 12.86 26.18 17.85
CA LEU A 13 12.63 24.93 17.15
C LEU A 13 11.21 24.39 17.39
N ALA A 14 10.70 24.51 18.61
CA ALA A 14 9.34 24.07 18.94
C ALA A 14 8.27 24.87 18.18
N LEU A 15 8.43 26.21 18.10
CA LEU A 15 7.51 27.08 17.35
C LEU A 15 7.61 26.82 15.85
N SER A 16 8.82 26.68 15.31
CA SER A 16 9.06 26.36 13.90
C SER A 16 8.48 25.01 13.54
N ALA A 17 8.60 23.99 14.40
CA ALA A 17 8.01 22.68 14.21
C ALA A 17 6.49 22.70 14.30
N PHE A 18 5.91 23.48 15.21
CA PHE A 18 4.46 23.63 15.29
C PHE A 18 3.90 24.26 13.99
N VAL A 19 4.53 25.31 13.49
CA VAL A 19 4.14 25.94 12.22
C VAL A 19 4.33 24.97 11.04
N ALA A 20 5.42 24.22 11.00
CA ALA A 20 5.64 23.17 10.00
C ALA A 20 4.58 22.05 10.08
N ALA A 21 4.04 21.76 11.26
CA ALA A 21 3.01 20.73 11.42
C ALA A 21 1.62 21.16 10.92
N ILE A 22 1.33 22.48 10.79
CA ILE A 22 0.00 23.00 10.44
C ILE A 22 -0.59 22.37 9.16
N PRO A 23 0.13 22.23 8.03
CA PRO A 23 -0.44 21.63 6.82
C PRO A 23 -0.75 20.13 7.00
N ILE A 24 0.04 19.42 7.81
CA ILE A 24 -0.21 18.01 8.16
C ILE A 24 -1.45 17.91 9.05
N LEU A 25 -1.56 18.76 10.08
CA LEU A 25 -2.73 18.83 10.96
C LEU A 25 -3.99 19.22 10.18
N PHE A 26 -3.85 20.12 9.18
CA PHE A 26 -4.94 20.46 8.27
C PHE A 26 -5.37 19.24 7.43
N LEU A 27 -4.43 18.46 6.87
CA LEU A 27 -4.75 17.21 6.16
C LEU A 27 -5.54 16.26 7.06
N PHE A 28 -5.11 16.10 8.29
CA PHE A 28 -5.80 15.26 9.27
C PHE A 28 -7.22 15.74 9.54
N TRP A 29 -7.39 17.03 9.81
CA TRP A 29 -8.70 17.63 10.00
C TRP A 29 -9.59 17.52 8.76
N ALA A 30 -9.05 17.78 7.57
CA ALA A 30 -9.79 17.73 6.31
C ALA A 30 -10.27 16.31 5.96
N LEU A 31 -9.41 15.32 6.13
CA LEU A 31 -9.70 13.93 5.75
C LEU A 31 -10.54 13.21 6.82
N ALA A 32 -10.15 13.27 8.11
CA ALA A 32 -10.80 12.51 9.16
C ALA A 32 -12.07 13.19 9.71
N TYR A 33 -12.01 14.48 9.95
CA TYR A 33 -13.15 15.21 10.55
C TYR A 33 -14.13 15.74 9.51
N LYS A 34 -13.64 16.49 8.50
CA LYS A 34 -14.48 17.06 7.44
C LYS A 34 -14.83 16.06 6.33
N ARG A 35 -14.15 14.90 6.27
CA ARG A 35 -14.34 13.86 5.24
C ARG A 35 -14.27 14.43 3.82
N MET A 36 -13.36 15.35 3.59
CA MET A 36 -13.12 15.96 2.28
C MET A 36 -12.62 14.90 1.30
N LYS A 37 -12.92 15.09 0.01
CA LYS A 37 -12.32 14.25 -1.04
C LYS A 37 -10.80 14.43 -1.05
N GLY A 38 -10.04 13.32 -1.15
CA GLY A 38 -8.59 13.30 -1.00
C GLY A 38 -7.83 14.31 -1.88
N HIS A 39 -8.24 14.48 -3.14
CA HIS A 39 -7.62 15.46 -4.04
C HIS A 39 -7.80 16.91 -3.56
N TRP A 40 -8.97 17.30 -3.04
CA TRP A 40 -9.18 18.63 -2.50
C TRP A 40 -8.39 18.86 -1.21
N ALA A 41 -8.38 17.87 -0.31
CA ALA A 41 -7.59 17.96 0.91
C ALA A 41 -6.09 18.11 0.59
N ALA A 42 -5.58 17.35 -0.38
CA ALA A 42 -4.19 17.43 -0.81
C ALA A 42 -3.84 18.79 -1.43
N ILE A 43 -4.69 19.32 -2.34
CA ILE A 43 -4.47 20.62 -2.98
C ILE A 43 -4.44 21.73 -1.93
N LEU A 44 -5.41 21.77 -1.03
CA LEU A 44 -5.46 22.81 0.01
C LEU A 44 -4.28 22.72 0.97
N ALA A 45 -3.85 21.48 1.33
CA ALA A 45 -2.67 21.29 2.16
C ALA A 45 -1.39 21.80 1.48
N VAL A 46 -1.23 21.57 0.16
CA VAL A 46 -0.12 22.14 -0.63
C VAL A 46 -0.15 23.66 -0.61
N CYS A 47 -1.33 24.27 -0.77
CA CYS A 47 -1.47 25.74 -0.71
C CYS A 47 -1.05 26.30 0.66
N ILE A 48 -1.48 25.64 1.76
CA ILE A 48 -1.10 26.04 3.12
C ILE A 48 0.42 25.84 3.32
N ALA A 49 0.96 24.71 2.89
CA ALA A 49 2.39 24.44 2.98
C ALA A 49 3.23 25.44 2.17
N MET A 50 2.76 25.81 0.98
CA MET A 50 3.40 26.82 0.14
C MET A 50 3.39 28.20 0.82
N LEU A 51 2.27 28.59 1.41
CA LEU A 51 2.19 29.83 2.16
C LEU A 51 3.19 29.87 3.32
N ILE A 52 3.26 28.77 4.11
CA ILE A 52 4.21 28.65 5.23
C ILE A 52 5.65 28.63 4.74
N SER A 53 5.95 27.93 3.64
CA SER A 53 7.30 27.89 3.08
C SER A 53 7.80 29.29 2.66
N ILE A 54 6.90 30.13 2.13
CA ILE A 54 7.24 31.48 1.70
C ILE A 54 7.31 32.44 2.89
N VAL A 55 6.26 32.48 3.72
CA VAL A 55 6.10 33.48 4.77
C VAL A 55 6.98 33.18 5.98
N SER A 56 6.98 31.93 6.45
CA SER A 56 7.67 31.55 7.68
C SER A 56 9.12 31.11 7.42
N TYR A 57 9.36 30.34 6.34
CA TYR A 57 10.68 29.81 6.00
C TYR A 57 11.47 30.72 5.03
N GLY A 58 10.85 31.77 4.49
CA GLY A 58 11.50 32.70 3.57
C GLY A 58 11.92 32.09 2.23
N MET A 59 11.31 30.95 1.85
CA MET A 59 11.62 30.29 0.58
C MET A 59 11.07 31.11 -0.59
N PRO A 60 11.85 31.40 -1.63
CA PRO A 60 11.37 32.09 -2.83
C PRO A 60 10.19 31.38 -3.49
N VAL A 61 9.22 32.15 -3.98
CA VAL A 61 7.98 31.61 -4.60
C VAL A 61 8.28 30.65 -5.75
N ASN A 62 9.23 31.00 -6.62
CA ASN A 62 9.65 30.17 -7.73
C ASN A 62 10.21 28.81 -7.28
N LEU A 63 11.03 28.78 -6.23
CA LEU A 63 11.59 27.53 -5.68
C LEU A 63 10.49 26.68 -5.05
N SER A 64 9.51 27.29 -4.37
CA SER A 64 8.35 26.60 -3.79
C SER A 64 7.51 25.92 -4.89
N VAL A 65 7.17 26.64 -5.95
CA VAL A 65 6.40 26.12 -7.10
C VAL A 65 7.17 25.01 -7.82
N LEU A 66 8.45 25.20 -8.09
CA LEU A 66 9.28 24.20 -8.78
C LEU A 66 9.48 22.93 -7.92
N SER A 67 9.54 23.08 -6.59
CA SER A 67 9.59 21.93 -5.69
C SER A 67 8.31 21.09 -5.76
N ILE A 68 7.14 21.74 -5.75
CA ILE A 68 5.83 21.08 -5.93
C ILE A 68 5.77 20.38 -7.29
N PHE A 69 6.19 21.07 -8.34
CA PHE A 69 6.20 20.52 -9.70
C PHE A 69 7.11 19.30 -9.82
N ASN A 70 8.31 19.33 -9.24
CA ASN A 70 9.24 18.20 -9.22
C ASN A 70 8.62 16.97 -8.52
N GLY A 71 7.98 17.17 -7.37
CA GLY A 71 7.28 16.09 -6.68
C GLY A 71 6.06 15.57 -7.44
N PHE A 72 5.32 16.45 -8.11
CA PHE A 72 4.20 16.07 -8.96
C PHE A 72 4.66 15.20 -10.15
N LEU A 73 5.76 15.55 -10.79
CA LEU A 73 6.37 14.75 -11.85
C LEU A 73 6.76 13.35 -11.35
N PHE A 74 7.40 13.26 -10.17
CA PHE A 74 7.72 11.97 -9.55
C PHE A 74 6.44 11.15 -9.25
N GLY A 75 5.36 11.82 -8.87
CA GLY A 75 4.05 11.20 -8.69
C GLY A 75 3.47 10.65 -9.99
N LEU A 76 3.62 11.36 -11.10
CA LEU A 76 3.15 10.87 -12.41
C LEU A 76 3.99 9.70 -12.92
N TRP A 77 5.31 9.82 -12.83
CA TRP A 77 6.27 8.83 -13.26
C TRP A 77 7.41 8.69 -12.24
N PRO A 78 7.66 7.50 -11.67
CA PRO A 78 7.11 6.18 -12.05
C PRO A 78 5.82 5.77 -11.33
N VAL A 79 5.35 6.54 -10.31
CA VAL A 79 4.34 6.07 -9.35
C VAL A 79 2.99 5.82 -10.02
N CYS A 80 2.37 6.84 -10.63
CA CYS A 80 1.06 6.67 -11.28
C CYS A 80 1.15 5.74 -12.52
N TRP A 81 2.30 5.63 -13.17
CA TRP A 81 2.49 4.69 -14.26
C TRP A 81 2.32 3.24 -13.82
N ILE A 82 2.90 2.87 -12.68
CA ILE A 82 2.69 1.55 -12.07
C ILE A 82 1.20 1.32 -11.78
N VAL A 83 0.52 2.31 -11.16
CA VAL A 83 -0.90 2.22 -10.83
C VAL A 83 -1.77 1.99 -12.06
N VAL A 84 -1.58 2.81 -13.09
CA VAL A 84 -2.39 2.76 -14.32
C VAL A 84 -2.27 1.40 -15.00
N THR A 85 -1.05 0.91 -15.16
CA THR A 85 -0.79 -0.36 -15.86
C THR A 85 -1.26 -1.57 -15.07
N ALA A 86 -1.11 -1.56 -13.75
CA ALA A 86 -1.60 -2.63 -12.87
C ALA A 86 -3.12 -2.72 -12.85
N VAL A 87 -3.80 -1.58 -12.62
CA VAL A 87 -5.27 -1.52 -12.62
C VAL A 87 -5.85 -1.81 -14.01
N TYR A 88 -5.13 -1.49 -15.09
CA TYR A 88 -5.52 -1.88 -16.43
C TYR A 88 -5.61 -3.40 -16.60
N ILE A 89 -4.59 -4.17 -16.18
CA ILE A 89 -4.63 -5.65 -16.24
C ILE A 89 -5.81 -6.18 -15.42
N TYR A 90 -6.00 -5.67 -14.22
CA TYR A 90 -7.11 -6.06 -13.37
C TYR A 90 -8.47 -5.78 -14.05
N ASN A 91 -8.70 -4.56 -14.54
CA ASN A 91 -9.94 -4.18 -15.23
C ASN A 91 -10.17 -5.01 -16.49
N LEU A 92 -9.12 -5.36 -17.22
CA LEU A 92 -9.20 -6.21 -18.40
C LEU A 92 -9.64 -7.64 -18.02
N SER A 93 -9.13 -8.17 -16.91
CA SER A 93 -9.56 -9.48 -16.38
C SER A 93 -11.02 -9.48 -15.94
N VAL A 94 -11.51 -8.35 -15.40
CA VAL A 94 -12.93 -8.17 -15.03
C VAL A 94 -13.82 -8.07 -16.29
N GLU A 95 -13.48 -7.23 -17.26
CA GLU A 95 -14.26 -7.03 -18.49
C GLU A 95 -14.35 -8.32 -19.33
N THR A 96 -13.30 -9.15 -19.31
CA THR A 96 -13.27 -10.46 -20.00
C THR A 96 -13.86 -11.60 -19.18
N ARG A 97 -14.43 -11.32 -18.00
CA ARG A 97 -14.99 -12.30 -17.05
C ARG A 97 -13.99 -13.34 -16.52
N GLN A 98 -12.70 -13.20 -16.81
CA GLN A 98 -11.69 -14.11 -16.27
C GLN A 98 -11.61 -14.00 -14.74
N PHE A 99 -11.81 -12.81 -14.20
CA PHE A 99 -11.85 -12.56 -12.77
C PHE A 99 -12.96 -13.33 -12.04
N GLU A 100 -14.15 -13.51 -12.66
CA GLU A 100 -15.25 -14.32 -12.12
C GLU A 100 -14.85 -15.80 -11.98
N ILE A 101 -14.06 -16.32 -12.93
CA ILE A 101 -13.54 -17.70 -12.87
C ILE A 101 -12.65 -17.87 -11.64
N ILE A 102 -11.72 -16.90 -11.40
CA ILE A 102 -10.85 -16.90 -10.22
C ILE A 102 -11.71 -16.91 -8.95
N LYS A 103 -12.62 -15.95 -8.83
CA LYS A 103 -13.48 -15.77 -7.66
C LYS A 103 -14.28 -17.04 -7.33
N ASN A 104 -14.97 -17.60 -8.31
CA ASN A 104 -15.82 -18.78 -8.13
C ASN A 104 -15.00 -20.04 -7.82
N SER A 105 -13.82 -20.19 -8.42
CA SER A 105 -12.92 -21.31 -8.12
C SER A 105 -12.43 -21.30 -6.67
N LEU A 106 -12.19 -20.12 -6.09
CA LEU A 106 -11.76 -19.98 -4.69
C LEU A 106 -12.89 -20.22 -3.69
N ALA A 107 -14.12 -19.77 -4.02
CA ALA A 107 -15.28 -19.93 -3.16
C ALA A 107 -15.69 -21.40 -2.96
N SER A 108 -15.35 -22.29 -3.90
CA SER A 108 -15.72 -23.71 -3.88
C SER A 108 -14.75 -24.64 -3.13
N ILE A 109 -13.68 -24.11 -2.52
CA ILE A 109 -12.58 -24.94 -1.96
C ILE A 109 -12.97 -25.62 -0.65
N SER A 110 -13.72 -24.97 0.22
CA SER A 110 -14.06 -25.49 1.55
C SER A 110 -15.44 -25.04 2.00
N ASP A 111 -16.14 -25.91 2.76
CA ASP A 111 -17.42 -25.60 3.39
C ASP A 111 -17.25 -25.00 4.80
N ASP A 112 -16.06 -25.06 5.38
CA ASP A 112 -15.73 -24.46 6.68
C ASP A 112 -15.54 -22.93 6.51
N ARG A 113 -16.34 -22.15 7.23
CA ARG A 113 -16.33 -20.67 7.13
C ARG A 113 -15.01 -20.04 7.55
N ARG A 114 -14.29 -20.65 8.49
CA ARG A 114 -12.97 -20.19 8.93
C ARG A 114 -11.93 -20.35 7.81
N VAL A 115 -11.97 -21.49 7.13
CA VAL A 115 -11.09 -21.79 5.99
C VAL A 115 -11.43 -20.89 4.80
N GLN A 116 -12.71 -20.68 4.50
CA GLN A 116 -13.16 -19.74 3.46
C GLN A 116 -12.67 -18.31 3.75
N ALA A 117 -12.78 -17.83 4.99
CA ALA A 117 -12.30 -16.50 5.37
C ALA A 117 -10.79 -16.38 5.15
N VAL A 118 -10.00 -17.38 5.49
CA VAL A 118 -8.55 -17.37 5.26
C VAL A 118 -8.21 -17.34 3.78
N ILE A 119 -8.86 -18.16 2.95
CA ILE A 119 -8.61 -18.18 1.51
C ILE A 119 -9.04 -16.85 0.85
N ILE A 120 -10.24 -16.36 1.19
CA ILE A 120 -10.85 -15.21 0.49
C ILE A 120 -10.35 -13.88 1.06
N ALA A 121 -10.42 -13.68 2.39
CA ALA A 121 -10.05 -12.40 2.97
C ALA A 121 -8.53 -12.24 3.09
N TYR A 122 -7.81 -13.29 3.51
CA TYR A 122 -6.37 -13.21 3.70
C TYR A 122 -5.61 -13.44 2.38
N SER A 123 -5.61 -14.66 1.84
CA SER A 123 -4.73 -14.97 0.70
C SER A 123 -5.18 -14.27 -0.60
N PHE A 124 -6.47 -14.34 -0.94
CA PHE A 124 -6.99 -13.69 -2.15
C PHE A 124 -7.10 -12.16 -1.96
N GLY A 125 -7.45 -11.68 -0.77
CA GLY A 125 -7.41 -10.27 -0.43
C GLY A 125 -6.01 -9.68 -0.61
N ALA A 126 -4.97 -10.41 -0.18
CA ALA A 126 -3.57 -10.00 -0.39
C ALA A 126 -3.18 -9.97 -1.88
N PHE A 127 -3.65 -10.94 -2.67
CA PHE A 127 -3.46 -10.93 -4.11
C PHE A 127 -4.06 -9.66 -4.74
N LEU A 128 -5.27 -9.30 -4.35
CA LEU A 128 -5.93 -8.09 -4.84
C LEU A 128 -5.22 -6.81 -4.39
N GLU A 129 -4.68 -6.77 -3.17
CA GLU A 129 -3.89 -5.63 -2.69
C GLU A 129 -2.61 -5.47 -3.50
N GLY A 130 -1.89 -6.56 -3.75
CA GLY A 130 -0.70 -6.56 -4.58
C GLY A 130 -0.97 -6.13 -6.03
N ALA A 131 -2.08 -6.61 -6.62
CA ALA A 131 -2.39 -6.38 -8.02
C ALA A 131 -3.06 -5.01 -8.31
N ALA A 132 -3.93 -4.53 -7.42
CA ALA A 132 -4.77 -3.35 -7.69
C ALA A 132 -4.78 -2.31 -6.56
N GLY A 133 -4.66 -2.71 -5.30
CA GLY A 133 -4.71 -1.80 -4.15
C GLY A 133 -6.00 -0.97 -4.07
N PHE A 134 -5.89 0.27 -3.59
CA PHE A 134 -6.92 1.34 -3.60
C PHE A 134 -8.32 0.95 -3.04
N GLY A 135 -8.36 0.06 -2.04
CA GLY A 135 -9.62 -0.40 -1.42
C GLY A 135 -10.32 -1.54 -2.16
N THR A 136 -9.91 -1.87 -3.38
CA THR A 136 -10.43 -3.01 -4.17
C THR A 136 -10.37 -4.34 -3.38
N PRO A 137 -9.28 -4.67 -2.67
CA PRO A 137 -9.17 -5.92 -1.90
C PRO A 137 -10.29 -6.10 -0.90
N VAL A 138 -10.48 -5.10 -0.04
CA VAL A 138 -11.49 -5.16 1.02
C VAL A 138 -12.90 -5.20 0.44
N ALA A 139 -13.17 -4.38 -0.60
CA ALA A 139 -14.47 -4.37 -1.27
C ALA A 139 -14.85 -5.75 -1.81
N ILE A 140 -13.97 -6.36 -2.59
CA ILE A 140 -14.25 -7.64 -3.27
C ILE A 140 -14.31 -8.78 -2.26
N SER A 141 -13.31 -8.89 -1.37
CA SER A 141 -13.27 -9.97 -0.39
C SER A 141 -14.43 -9.91 0.58
N ALA A 142 -14.80 -8.71 1.06
CA ALA A 142 -15.94 -8.55 1.96
C ALA A 142 -17.28 -8.85 1.25
N ALA A 143 -17.46 -8.40 0.00
CA ALA A 143 -18.65 -8.75 -0.80
C ALA A 143 -18.73 -10.26 -1.07
N MET A 144 -17.59 -10.94 -1.34
CA MET A 144 -17.56 -12.39 -1.51
C MET A 144 -17.97 -13.11 -0.22
N LEU A 145 -17.42 -12.73 0.92
CA LEU A 145 -17.78 -13.34 2.21
C LEU A 145 -19.26 -13.08 2.55
N ALA A 146 -19.75 -11.85 2.36
CA ALA A 146 -21.17 -11.54 2.54
C ALA A 146 -22.08 -12.38 1.61
N GLY A 147 -21.68 -12.54 0.34
CA GLY A 147 -22.37 -13.42 -0.62
C GLY A 147 -22.35 -14.90 -0.26
N LEU A 148 -21.40 -15.34 0.57
CA LEU A 148 -21.33 -16.69 1.14
C LEU A 148 -22.10 -16.84 2.47
N GLY A 149 -22.83 -15.81 2.93
CA GLY A 149 -23.67 -15.87 4.12
C GLY A 149 -23.03 -15.28 5.39
N PHE A 150 -21.84 -14.68 5.30
CA PHE A 150 -21.29 -13.94 6.43
C PHE A 150 -22.11 -12.68 6.73
N ASN A 151 -22.26 -12.34 8.01
CA ASN A 151 -22.82 -11.04 8.36
C ASN A 151 -22.00 -9.91 7.70
N PRO A 152 -22.64 -8.96 6.99
CA PRO A 152 -21.97 -7.94 6.22
C PRO A 152 -20.94 -7.09 7.00
N VAL A 153 -21.32 -6.64 8.21
CA VAL A 153 -20.44 -5.84 9.09
C VAL A 153 -19.23 -6.66 9.52
N TYR A 154 -19.45 -7.92 9.83
CA TYR A 154 -18.42 -8.85 10.25
C TYR A 154 -17.47 -9.20 9.11
N ALA A 155 -18.00 -9.47 7.91
CA ALA A 155 -17.21 -9.70 6.71
C ALA A 155 -16.29 -8.50 6.40
N ALA A 156 -16.84 -7.29 6.50
CA ALA A 156 -16.07 -6.05 6.34
C ALA A 156 -14.92 -5.95 7.35
N GLY A 157 -15.21 -6.17 8.64
CA GLY A 157 -14.20 -6.11 9.71
C GLY A 157 -13.09 -7.16 9.56
N ILE A 158 -13.44 -8.40 9.23
CA ILE A 158 -12.47 -9.48 8.99
C ILE A 158 -11.58 -9.17 7.79
N CYS A 159 -12.14 -8.67 6.69
CA CYS A 159 -11.35 -8.29 5.51
C CYS A 159 -10.42 -7.12 5.78
N LEU A 160 -10.82 -6.15 6.62
CA LEU A 160 -9.94 -5.06 7.04
C LEU A 160 -8.76 -5.56 7.88
N ILE A 161 -8.99 -6.53 8.78
CA ILE A 161 -7.91 -7.17 9.55
C ILE A 161 -6.98 -7.97 8.62
N ALA A 162 -7.54 -8.77 7.71
CA ALA A 162 -6.77 -9.57 6.76
C ALA A 162 -5.87 -8.72 5.86
N ASN A 163 -6.37 -7.57 5.44
CA ASN A 163 -5.67 -6.68 4.51
C ASN A 163 -4.39 -6.05 5.12
N THR A 164 -4.12 -6.20 6.41
CA THR A 164 -2.90 -5.65 7.02
C THR A 164 -1.62 -6.34 6.58
N ALA A 165 -1.64 -7.61 6.24
CA ALA A 165 -0.44 -8.33 5.84
C ALA A 165 0.21 -7.80 4.54
N PRO A 166 -0.57 -7.46 3.47
CA PRO A 166 -0.01 -7.05 2.19
C PRO A 166 0.22 -5.54 2.03
N VAL A 167 -0.44 -4.66 2.79
CA VAL A 167 -0.56 -3.22 2.45
C VAL A 167 0.75 -2.49 2.15
N ALA A 168 1.85 -2.81 2.84
CA ALA A 168 3.13 -2.12 2.61
C ALA A 168 3.73 -2.40 1.23
N PHE A 169 3.44 -3.57 0.64
CA PHE A 169 3.84 -3.94 -0.72
C PHE A 169 2.66 -3.86 -1.71
N GLY A 170 1.55 -3.26 -1.28
CA GLY A 170 0.34 -3.13 -2.09
C GLY A 170 0.55 -2.33 -3.37
N ALA A 171 -0.35 -2.53 -4.35
CA ALA A 171 -0.28 -1.91 -5.67
C ALA A 171 1.13 -1.98 -6.27
N ILE A 172 1.72 -3.19 -6.26
CA ILE A 172 3.05 -3.48 -6.80
C ILE A 172 4.16 -2.64 -6.12
N GLY A 173 4.13 -2.59 -4.78
CA GLY A 173 5.19 -2.01 -3.96
C GLY A 173 5.32 -0.49 -4.00
N ILE A 174 4.30 0.21 -4.49
CA ILE A 174 4.30 1.69 -4.57
C ILE A 174 4.61 2.35 -3.23
N PRO A 175 4.09 1.90 -2.07
CA PRO A 175 4.43 2.52 -0.79
C PRO A 175 5.93 2.56 -0.53
N ILE A 176 6.65 1.48 -0.83
CA ILE A 176 8.10 1.40 -0.65
C ILE A 176 8.86 2.30 -1.65
N VAL A 177 8.37 2.38 -2.90
CA VAL A 177 8.95 3.28 -3.92
C VAL A 177 8.85 4.73 -3.48
N VAL A 178 7.70 5.13 -2.94
CA VAL A 178 7.48 6.49 -2.43
C VAL A 178 8.31 6.75 -1.17
N ALA A 179 8.35 5.79 -0.23
CA ALA A 179 9.19 5.90 0.96
C ALA A 179 10.65 6.17 0.59
N SER A 180 11.21 5.43 -0.37
CA SER A 180 12.56 5.62 -0.88
C SER A 180 12.74 7.00 -1.56
N GLY A 181 11.84 7.35 -2.46
CA GLY A 181 11.92 8.61 -3.22
C GLY A 181 11.86 9.87 -2.35
N VAL A 182 11.09 9.83 -1.27
CA VAL A 182 10.91 10.97 -0.35
C VAL A 182 12.01 11.03 0.71
N SER A 183 12.38 9.90 1.30
CA SER A 183 13.39 9.83 2.36
C SER A 183 14.81 9.91 1.82
N GLY A 184 15.05 9.41 0.60
CA GLY A 184 16.38 9.20 0.04
C GLY A 184 17.08 7.95 0.57
N VAL A 185 16.37 7.09 1.30
CA VAL A 185 16.87 5.77 1.74
C VAL A 185 16.77 4.78 0.58
N ASP A 186 17.76 3.89 0.47
CA ASP A 186 17.81 2.90 -0.60
C ASP A 186 16.54 2.04 -0.67
N LEU A 187 15.99 1.90 -1.87
CA LEU A 187 14.74 1.18 -2.13
C LEU A 187 14.80 -0.27 -1.65
N MET A 188 15.91 -0.95 -1.95
CA MET A 188 16.08 -2.35 -1.59
C MET A 188 16.30 -2.52 -0.08
N ALA A 189 16.97 -1.57 0.58
CA ALA A 189 17.15 -1.59 2.03
C ALA A 189 15.80 -1.48 2.76
N ILE A 190 14.91 -0.55 2.33
CA ILE A 190 13.56 -0.44 2.89
C ILE A 190 12.77 -1.72 2.62
N SER A 191 12.78 -2.25 1.39
CA SER A 191 12.10 -3.50 1.03
C SER A 191 12.51 -4.67 1.94
N LYS A 192 13.82 -4.83 2.16
CA LYS A 192 14.37 -5.87 3.03
C LYS A 192 13.91 -5.70 4.48
N MET A 193 13.92 -4.48 5.00
CA MET A 193 13.55 -4.23 6.40
C MET A 193 12.05 -4.46 6.63
N VAL A 194 11.17 -3.93 5.77
CA VAL A 194 9.73 -4.22 5.81
C VAL A 194 9.47 -5.73 5.70
N GLY A 195 10.18 -6.39 4.78
CA GLY A 195 10.11 -7.85 4.60
C GLY A 195 10.76 -8.68 5.71
N ARG A 196 11.33 -8.06 6.74
CA ARG A 196 11.76 -8.70 7.99
C ARG A 196 10.79 -8.42 9.14
N GLN A 197 10.10 -7.28 9.11
CA GLN A 197 9.11 -6.89 10.12
C GLN A 197 7.76 -7.57 9.89
N LEU A 198 7.20 -7.50 8.67
CA LEU A 198 5.84 -7.96 8.39
C LEU A 198 5.62 -9.47 8.38
N PRO A 199 6.56 -10.35 8.00
CA PRO A 199 6.34 -11.79 8.01
C PRO A 199 5.87 -12.36 9.35
N PHE A 200 6.30 -11.80 10.48
CA PHE A 200 5.81 -12.19 11.81
C PHE A 200 4.30 -11.97 11.91
N PHE A 201 3.81 -10.83 11.45
CA PHE A 201 2.38 -10.51 11.43
C PHE A 201 1.64 -11.31 10.38
N SER A 202 2.25 -11.58 9.23
CA SER A 202 1.67 -12.40 8.17
C SER A 202 1.39 -13.83 8.62
N ILE A 203 2.21 -14.40 9.52
CA ILE A 203 1.93 -15.69 10.15
C ILE A 203 0.78 -15.57 11.15
N ILE A 204 0.74 -14.50 11.94
CA ILE A 204 -0.21 -14.31 13.03
C ILE A 204 -1.61 -13.97 12.50
N VAL A 205 -1.72 -13.17 11.44
CA VAL A 205 -3.01 -12.64 10.95
C VAL A 205 -4.04 -13.72 10.65
N PRO A 206 -3.78 -14.86 9.97
CA PRO A 206 -4.76 -15.93 9.78
C PRO A 206 -5.29 -16.51 11.10
N PHE A 207 -4.40 -16.74 12.08
CA PHE A 207 -4.80 -17.18 13.42
C PHE A 207 -5.65 -16.12 14.12
N TYR A 208 -5.20 -14.88 14.06
CA TYR A 208 -5.89 -13.76 14.66
C TYR A 208 -7.31 -13.59 14.11
N MET A 209 -7.46 -13.68 12.78
CA MET A 209 -8.75 -13.69 12.12
C MET A 209 -9.66 -14.83 12.59
N ALA A 210 -9.13 -16.05 12.66
CA ALA A 210 -9.88 -17.22 13.12
C ALA A 210 -10.32 -17.08 14.58
N VAL A 211 -9.46 -16.53 15.45
CA VAL A 211 -9.78 -16.25 16.86
C VAL A 211 -10.85 -15.17 16.98
N VAL A 212 -10.73 -14.09 16.24
CA VAL A 212 -11.73 -13.02 16.22
C VAL A 212 -13.07 -13.54 15.71
N MET A 213 -13.04 -14.47 14.74
CA MET A 213 -14.21 -15.02 14.07
C MET A 213 -14.96 -16.09 14.89
N ALA A 214 -14.24 -17.05 15.44
CA ALA A 214 -14.83 -18.24 16.05
C ALA A 214 -14.42 -18.49 17.52
N GLY A 215 -13.60 -17.58 18.06
CA GLY A 215 -13.00 -17.73 19.39
C GLY A 215 -11.81 -18.68 19.40
N TRP A 216 -11.05 -18.64 20.52
CA TRP A 216 -9.76 -19.34 20.64
C TRP A 216 -9.88 -20.86 20.40
N LYS A 217 -10.87 -21.52 21.04
CA LYS A 217 -11.02 -22.98 20.95
C LYS A 217 -11.24 -23.43 19.51
N LYS A 218 -12.14 -22.78 18.79
CA LYS A 218 -12.48 -23.10 17.41
C LYS A 218 -11.38 -22.70 16.43
N ALA A 219 -10.63 -21.65 16.70
CA ALA A 219 -9.45 -21.29 15.89
C ALA A 219 -8.34 -22.35 15.99
N VAL A 220 -8.07 -22.88 17.18
CA VAL A 220 -7.05 -23.92 17.39
C VAL A 220 -7.41 -25.23 16.68
N GLU A 221 -8.68 -25.54 16.46
CA GLU A 221 -9.08 -26.76 15.71
C GLU A 221 -8.55 -26.78 14.28
N ILE A 222 -8.34 -25.61 13.69
CA ILE A 222 -7.88 -25.46 12.31
C ILE A 222 -6.44 -24.92 12.20
N TRP A 223 -5.65 -24.97 13.30
CA TRP A 223 -4.28 -24.42 13.32
C TRP A 223 -3.38 -24.89 12.16
N PRO A 224 -3.45 -26.14 11.67
CA PRO A 224 -2.53 -26.56 10.61
C PRO A 224 -2.75 -25.78 9.32
N ILE A 225 -4.01 -25.55 8.92
CA ILE A 225 -4.30 -24.81 7.69
C ILE A 225 -3.99 -23.30 7.85
N LEU A 226 -4.17 -22.75 9.06
CA LEU A 226 -3.79 -21.38 9.37
C LEU A 226 -2.27 -21.18 9.25
N LEU A 227 -1.50 -22.16 9.76
CA LEU A 227 -0.04 -22.13 9.67
C LEU A 227 0.44 -22.30 8.23
N VAL A 228 -0.17 -23.19 7.45
CA VAL A 228 0.16 -23.37 6.03
C VAL A 228 -0.11 -22.08 5.26
N SER A 229 -1.25 -21.45 5.47
CA SER A 229 -1.60 -20.19 4.77
C SER A 229 -0.67 -19.04 5.17
N GLY A 230 -0.59 -18.75 6.48
CA GLY A 230 0.24 -17.65 6.98
C GLY A 230 1.74 -17.90 6.80
N GLY A 231 2.19 -19.14 7.05
CA GLY A 231 3.60 -19.52 6.93
C GLY A 231 4.11 -19.47 5.50
N SER A 232 3.36 -20.00 4.54
CA SER A 232 3.74 -19.93 3.12
C SER A 232 3.74 -18.49 2.59
N PHE A 233 2.77 -17.67 3.01
CA PHE A 233 2.75 -16.25 2.70
C PHE A 233 3.99 -15.55 3.26
N ALA A 234 4.24 -15.69 4.55
CA ALA A 234 5.33 -15.02 5.25
C ALA A 234 6.72 -15.39 4.71
N LEU A 235 6.95 -16.69 4.45
CA LEU A 235 8.20 -17.17 3.86
C LEU A 235 8.43 -16.55 2.48
N THR A 236 7.40 -16.58 1.63
CA THR A 236 7.49 -15.98 0.28
C THR A 236 7.68 -14.46 0.37
N GLN A 237 6.95 -13.77 1.25
CA GLN A 237 7.09 -12.33 1.48
C GLN A 237 8.53 -11.99 1.89
N PHE A 238 9.10 -12.74 2.82
CA PHE A 238 10.50 -12.57 3.23
C PHE A 238 11.46 -12.77 2.06
N PHE A 239 11.36 -13.88 1.32
CA PHE A 239 12.29 -14.14 0.22
C PHE A 239 12.18 -13.11 -0.89
N VAL A 240 10.97 -12.79 -1.33
CA VAL A 240 10.76 -11.88 -2.46
C VAL A 240 11.22 -10.47 -2.10
N SER A 241 10.85 -9.95 -0.92
CA SER A 241 11.22 -8.60 -0.49
C SER A 241 12.73 -8.44 -0.25
N ASN A 242 13.42 -9.49 0.19
CA ASN A 242 14.84 -9.44 0.51
C ASN A 242 15.77 -9.70 -0.68
N TYR A 243 15.32 -10.47 -1.70
CA TYR A 243 16.17 -10.91 -2.80
C TYR A 243 15.71 -10.44 -4.19
N ILE A 244 14.40 -10.20 -4.39
CA ILE A 244 13.85 -9.75 -5.67
C ILE A 244 13.54 -8.24 -5.63
N GLY A 245 12.89 -7.76 -4.56
CA GLY A 245 12.57 -6.35 -4.36
C GLY A 245 11.11 -6.11 -3.96
N PRO A 246 10.68 -4.83 -3.92
CA PRO A 246 9.39 -4.44 -3.35
C PRO A 246 8.18 -4.71 -4.23
N TYR A 247 8.36 -5.03 -5.52
CA TYR A 247 7.25 -5.03 -6.48
C TYR A 247 6.37 -6.28 -6.44
N LEU A 248 6.91 -7.43 -6.02
CA LEU A 248 6.23 -8.73 -6.12
C LEU A 248 5.90 -9.42 -4.79
N PRO A 249 6.30 -8.92 -3.59
CA PRO A 249 6.08 -9.68 -2.36
C PRO A 249 4.62 -10.11 -2.17
N ASP A 250 3.66 -9.22 -2.37
CA ASP A 250 2.24 -9.52 -2.16
C ASP A 250 1.69 -10.51 -3.17
N ILE A 251 1.95 -10.28 -4.45
CA ILE A 251 1.39 -11.12 -5.53
C ILE A 251 1.91 -12.56 -5.40
N LEU A 252 3.23 -12.72 -5.27
CA LEU A 252 3.83 -14.06 -5.17
C LEU A 252 3.47 -14.74 -3.86
N SER A 253 3.48 -14.01 -2.73
CA SER A 253 3.09 -14.56 -1.43
C SER A 253 1.64 -15.02 -1.41
N ALA A 254 0.76 -14.23 -2.01
CA ALA A 254 -0.66 -14.55 -2.12
C ALA A 254 -0.88 -15.79 -3.00
N ILE A 255 -0.25 -15.85 -4.18
CA ILE A 255 -0.37 -17.02 -5.09
C ILE A 255 0.15 -18.28 -4.39
N VAL A 256 1.34 -18.23 -3.77
CA VAL A 256 1.91 -19.37 -3.05
C VAL A 256 1.03 -19.77 -1.87
N SER A 257 0.51 -18.81 -1.10
CA SER A 257 -0.41 -19.06 0.00
C SER A 257 -1.71 -19.72 -0.46
N ILE A 258 -2.32 -19.23 -1.55
CA ILE A 258 -3.52 -19.84 -2.14
C ILE A 258 -3.23 -21.28 -2.54
N ILE A 259 -2.16 -21.51 -3.31
CA ILE A 259 -1.80 -22.87 -3.81
C ILE A 259 -1.53 -23.82 -2.63
N ALA A 260 -0.70 -23.38 -1.67
CA ALA A 260 -0.37 -24.21 -0.49
C ALA A 260 -1.62 -24.54 0.33
N THR A 261 -2.48 -23.55 0.58
CA THR A 261 -3.72 -23.73 1.35
C THR A 261 -4.71 -24.63 0.64
N VAL A 262 -4.87 -24.48 -0.68
CA VAL A 262 -5.76 -25.31 -1.51
C VAL A 262 -5.29 -26.77 -1.56
N ILE A 263 -3.98 -26.99 -1.76
CA ILE A 263 -3.40 -28.35 -1.75
C ILE A 263 -3.57 -28.98 -0.37
N PHE A 264 -3.27 -28.23 0.70
CA PHE A 264 -3.40 -28.73 2.06
C PHE A 264 -4.86 -29.03 2.43
N ALA A 265 -5.82 -28.19 2.02
CA ALA A 265 -7.25 -28.42 2.22
C ALA A 265 -7.81 -29.66 1.50
N LYS A 266 -7.12 -30.22 0.51
CA LYS A 266 -7.47 -31.50 -0.11
C LYS A 266 -7.01 -32.71 0.69
N ILE A 267 -5.94 -32.55 1.49
CA ILE A 267 -5.31 -33.63 2.25
C ILE A 267 -5.83 -33.63 3.70
N TRP A 268 -6.06 -32.45 4.24
CA TRP A 268 -6.44 -32.26 5.62
C TRP A 268 -7.78 -31.51 5.71
N HIS A 269 -8.69 -32.03 6.54
CA HIS A 269 -9.99 -31.43 6.81
C HIS A 269 -10.20 -31.30 8.33
N PRO A 270 -10.83 -30.24 8.81
CA PRO A 270 -11.24 -30.17 10.22
C PRO A 270 -12.20 -31.30 10.56
N LYS A 271 -12.18 -31.78 11.80
CA LYS A 271 -13.07 -32.86 12.26
C LYS A 271 -14.55 -32.48 12.14
N GLU A 272 -14.85 -31.21 12.35
CA GLU A 272 -16.18 -30.62 12.22
C GLU A 272 -16.09 -29.33 11.40
N SER A 273 -16.91 -29.19 10.37
CA SER A 273 -17.03 -27.94 9.62
C SER A 273 -17.75 -26.92 10.49
N TRP A 274 -17.16 -25.74 10.65
CA TRP A 274 -17.74 -24.65 11.41
C TRP A 274 -18.53 -23.72 10.51
N THR A 275 -19.78 -23.43 10.92
CA THR A 275 -20.70 -22.49 10.29
C THR A 275 -21.21 -21.50 11.33
N PHE A 276 -21.81 -20.40 10.92
CA PHE A 276 -22.45 -19.47 11.84
C PHE A 276 -23.77 -20.03 12.38
N GLU A 277 -24.13 -19.68 13.62
CA GLU A 277 -25.35 -20.16 14.28
C GLU A 277 -26.65 -19.86 13.50
N HIS A 278 -26.65 -18.85 12.64
CA HIS A 278 -27.78 -18.42 11.83
C HIS A 278 -27.85 -19.07 10.44
N GLU A 279 -26.89 -19.90 10.08
CA GLU A 279 -26.90 -20.61 8.81
C GLU A 279 -27.66 -21.93 8.96
N ALA A 280 -28.80 -22.03 8.29
CA ALA A 280 -29.39 -23.34 7.99
C ALA A 280 -28.32 -24.15 7.25
N ALA A 281 -28.08 -25.40 7.66
CA ALA A 281 -27.07 -26.28 7.10
C ALA A 281 -26.97 -26.11 5.58
N ALA A 282 -25.83 -25.52 5.15
CA ALA A 282 -25.61 -25.17 3.76
C ALA A 282 -25.68 -26.44 2.90
N THR A 283 -26.75 -26.58 2.16
CA THR A 283 -26.97 -27.68 1.26
C THR A 283 -26.09 -27.49 0.03
N GLY A 284 -24.95 -28.19 -0.01
CA GLY A 284 -24.24 -28.52 -1.24
C GLY A 284 -23.00 -27.67 -1.53
N LYS A 285 -21.90 -28.39 -1.76
CA LYS A 285 -20.67 -27.83 -2.36
C LYS A 285 -21.03 -27.10 -3.65
N ALA A 286 -20.67 -25.83 -3.75
CA ALA A 286 -20.68 -25.14 -5.03
C ALA A 286 -19.80 -25.98 -6.00
N LYS A 287 -20.42 -26.63 -6.97
CA LYS A 287 -19.70 -27.44 -7.97
C LYS A 287 -18.73 -26.53 -8.69
N LEU A 288 -17.46 -26.94 -8.80
CA LEU A 288 -16.52 -26.29 -9.69
C LEU A 288 -17.10 -26.36 -11.12
N GLU A 289 -17.56 -25.22 -11.62
CA GLU A 289 -18.12 -25.11 -12.98
C GLU A 289 -17.01 -24.99 -14.05
N TYR A 290 -15.73 -24.85 -13.63
CA TYR A 290 -14.63 -24.53 -14.53
C TYR A 290 -13.59 -25.64 -14.58
N THR A 291 -13.07 -25.88 -15.78
CA THR A 291 -11.94 -26.80 -15.99
C THR A 291 -10.64 -26.18 -15.48
N GLY A 292 -9.64 -27.02 -15.14
CA GLY A 292 -8.31 -26.54 -14.73
C GLY A 292 -7.64 -25.63 -15.76
N GLY A 293 -7.88 -25.87 -17.07
CA GLY A 293 -7.37 -25.01 -18.14
C GLY A 293 -8.02 -23.62 -18.15
N GLN A 294 -9.33 -23.52 -17.84
CA GLN A 294 -10.00 -22.23 -17.71
C GLN A 294 -9.50 -21.44 -16.51
N VAL A 295 -9.30 -22.11 -15.37
CA VAL A 295 -8.73 -21.50 -14.17
C VAL A 295 -7.30 -21.01 -14.45
N PHE A 296 -6.45 -21.84 -15.07
CA PHE A 296 -5.09 -21.43 -15.44
C PHE A 296 -5.10 -20.21 -16.39
N ARG A 297 -5.95 -20.22 -17.41
CA ARG A 297 -6.11 -19.09 -18.34
C ARG A 297 -6.54 -17.80 -17.62
N ALA A 298 -7.40 -17.91 -16.61
CA ALA A 298 -7.85 -16.78 -15.82
C ALA A 298 -6.71 -16.17 -14.97
N TRP A 299 -5.81 -17.00 -14.44
CA TRP A 299 -4.62 -16.55 -13.69
C TRP A 299 -3.46 -16.09 -14.57
N ALA A 300 -3.42 -16.47 -15.85
CA ALA A 300 -2.31 -16.20 -16.75
C ALA A 300 -1.89 -14.72 -16.84
N PRO A 301 -2.77 -13.71 -16.84
CA PRO A 301 -2.37 -12.30 -16.84
C PRO A 301 -1.52 -11.91 -15.65
N PHE A 302 -1.83 -12.44 -14.46
CA PHE A 302 -1.12 -12.15 -13.22
C PHE A 302 0.19 -12.94 -13.12
N ILE A 303 0.23 -14.13 -13.69
CA ILE A 303 1.46 -14.91 -13.86
C ILE A 303 2.41 -14.18 -14.81
N LEU A 304 1.93 -13.71 -15.96
CA LEU A 304 2.72 -12.89 -16.91
C LEU A 304 3.24 -11.62 -16.23
N LEU A 305 2.38 -10.90 -15.51
CA LEU A 305 2.78 -9.72 -14.73
C LEU A 305 3.94 -10.06 -13.78
N SER A 306 3.82 -11.15 -13.03
CA SER A 306 4.86 -11.59 -12.09
C SER A 306 6.19 -11.92 -12.79
N ILE A 307 6.13 -12.60 -13.94
CA ILE A 307 7.31 -12.95 -14.74
C ILE A 307 8.00 -11.68 -15.27
N PHE A 308 7.23 -10.74 -15.87
CA PHE A 308 7.79 -9.51 -16.41
C PHE A 308 8.40 -8.62 -15.33
N VAL A 309 7.68 -8.42 -14.21
CA VAL A 309 8.18 -7.59 -13.12
C VAL A 309 9.43 -8.23 -12.47
N ALA A 310 9.45 -9.55 -12.30
CA ALA A 310 10.65 -10.26 -11.82
C ALA A 310 11.82 -10.10 -12.78
N ALA A 311 11.60 -10.26 -14.10
CA ALA A 311 12.64 -10.07 -15.12
C ALA A 311 13.21 -8.65 -15.10
N TRP A 312 12.35 -7.62 -14.95
CA TRP A 312 12.79 -6.22 -14.83
C TRP A 312 13.54 -5.93 -13.54
N GLY A 313 13.34 -6.73 -12.49
CA GLY A 313 14.12 -6.67 -11.24
C GLY A 313 15.53 -7.25 -11.35
N VAL A 314 15.81 -8.05 -12.37
CA VAL A 314 17.14 -8.66 -12.60
C VAL A 314 18.13 -7.57 -13.02
N LYS A 315 19.20 -7.38 -12.22
CA LYS A 315 20.16 -6.28 -12.39
C LYS A 315 20.70 -6.10 -13.82
N PRO A 316 21.23 -7.13 -14.53
CA PRO A 316 21.70 -6.98 -15.88
C PRO A 316 20.62 -6.50 -16.87
N ILE A 317 19.37 -6.98 -16.74
CA ILE A 317 18.27 -6.57 -17.60
C ILE A 317 17.94 -5.10 -17.34
N LYS A 318 17.81 -4.72 -16.06
CA LYS A 318 17.52 -3.35 -15.67
C LYS A 318 18.60 -2.37 -16.16
N GLU A 319 19.87 -2.70 -16.02
CA GLU A 319 20.98 -1.86 -16.48
C GLU A 319 20.94 -1.62 -18.00
N VAL A 320 20.65 -2.65 -18.80
CA VAL A 320 20.48 -2.51 -20.25
C VAL A 320 19.29 -1.59 -20.57
N LEU A 321 18.14 -1.81 -19.91
CA LEU A 321 16.95 -0.99 -20.13
C LEU A 321 17.15 0.47 -19.69
N ASP A 322 17.90 0.70 -18.60
CA ASP A 322 18.28 2.03 -18.14
C ASP A 322 19.18 2.76 -19.14
N GLN A 323 20.16 2.06 -19.74
CA GLN A 323 21.05 2.63 -20.76
C GLN A 323 20.31 2.98 -22.05
N LEU A 324 19.31 2.17 -22.43
CA LEU A 324 18.56 2.37 -23.68
C LEU A 324 17.59 3.56 -23.60
N ALA A 325 16.94 3.79 -22.48
CA ALA A 325 15.86 4.77 -22.43
C ALA A 325 15.66 5.38 -21.02
N THR A 326 16.72 5.88 -20.41
CA THR A 326 16.63 6.75 -19.22
C THR A 326 17.09 8.15 -19.56
N PHE A 327 16.19 9.11 -19.42
CA PHE A 327 16.46 10.52 -19.66
C PHE A 327 16.51 11.24 -18.31
N LYS A 328 17.58 11.96 -18.04
CA LYS A 328 17.76 12.74 -16.82
C LYS A 328 17.67 14.22 -17.14
N PHE A 329 16.78 14.91 -16.45
CA PHE A 329 16.55 16.34 -16.61
C PHE A 329 16.78 17.04 -15.27
N SER A 330 17.74 17.97 -15.22
CA SER A 330 17.79 18.91 -14.10
C SER A 330 16.59 19.85 -14.18
N ILE A 331 15.89 20.05 -13.07
CA ILE A 331 14.76 20.99 -13.03
C ILE A 331 15.32 22.43 -13.07
N PRO A 332 15.12 23.17 -14.18
CA PRO A 332 15.68 24.51 -14.31
C PRO A 332 15.16 25.44 -13.22
N GLY A 333 16.06 26.17 -12.56
CA GLY A 333 15.70 27.10 -11.49
C GLY A 333 15.44 26.44 -10.13
N LEU A 334 15.63 25.12 -10.00
CA LEU A 334 15.55 24.41 -8.72
C LEU A 334 16.84 23.61 -8.42
N ASP A 335 17.44 22.97 -9.47
CA ASP A 335 18.61 22.13 -9.28
C ASP A 335 19.79 22.94 -8.75
N LYS A 336 20.26 22.59 -7.56
CA LYS A 336 21.34 23.26 -6.80
C LYS A 336 21.07 24.72 -6.38
N GLU A 337 19.84 25.20 -6.56
CA GLU A 337 19.43 26.55 -6.11
C GLU A 337 19.01 26.59 -4.63
N VAL A 338 18.85 25.43 -4.01
CA VAL A 338 18.60 25.29 -2.57
C VAL A 338 19.85 24.72 -1.91
N ILE A 339 20.39 25.44 -0.93
CA ILE A 339 21.47 24.96 -0.04
C ILE A 339 20.80 24.36 1.20
N ASP A 340 21.08 23.11 1.50
CA ASP A 340 20.51 22.44 2.67
C ASP A 340 21.08 23.00 4.00
N HIS A 341 20.53 22.55 5.13
CA HIS A 341 20.91 22.99 6.47
C HIS A 341 22.36 22.66 6.86
N ILE A 342 23.01 21.74 6.15
CA ILE A 342 24.43 21.37 6.34
C ILE A 342 25.35 22.04 5.31
N GLY A 343 24.83 22.97 4.52
CA GLY A 343 25.61 23.77 3.55
C GLY A 343 25.84 23.10 2.20
N LYS A 344 25.13 22.02 1.85
CA LYS A 344 25.28 21.32 0.57
C LYS A 344 24.21 21.74 -0.44
N PRO A 345 24.56 21.94 -1.73
CA PRO A 345 23.59 22.18 -2.77
C PRO A 345 22.67 20.96 -2.97
N LYS A 346 21.38 21.18 -2.97
CA LYS A 346 20.38 20.13 -3.12
C LYS A 346 20.07 19.87 -4.58
N ALA A 347 20.31 18.63 -5.03
CA ALA A 347 20.00 18.24 -6.40
C ALA A 347 18.49 18.14 -6.64
N ALA A 348 18.05 18.60 -7.81
CA ALA A 348 16.69 18.44 -8.31
C ALA A 348 16.75 17.89 -9.74
N VAL A 349 17.06 16.59 -9.86
CA VAL A 349 17.17 15.87 -11.13
C VAL A 349 16.00 14.91 -11.24
N TYR A 350 15.20 15.07 -12.26
CA TYR A 350 14.12 14.16 -12.63
C TYR A 350 14.65 13.09 -13.58
N ALA A 351 14.46 11.82 -13.22
CA ALA A 351 14.85 10.67 -14.05
C ALA A 351 13.60 10.03 -14.68
N PHE A 352 13.48 10.16 -15.99
CA PHE A 352 12.41 9.52 -16.77
C PHE A 352 12.95 8.23 -17.38
N ASN A 353 12.80 7.13 -16.65
CA ASN A 353 13.25 5.81 -17.03
C ASN A 353 12.14 5.06 -17.79
N LEU A 354 12.02 5.31 -19.08
CA LEU A 354 10.87 4.85 -19.88
C LEU A 354 10.76 3.33 -19.94
N LEU A 355 11.85 2.62 -20.23
CA LEU A 355 11.83 1.16 -20.39
C LEU A 355 12.02 0.42 -19.07
N SER A 356 12.89 0.88 -18.20
CA SER A 356 13.21 0.16 -16.95
C SER A 356 12.21 0.37 -15.82
N ALA A 357 11.22 1.27 -15.98
CA ALA A 357 10.17 1.46 -15.01
C ALA A 357 9.32 0.19 -14.85
N ALA A 358 9.00 -0.19 -13.62
CA ALA A 358 8.17 -1.37 -13.32
C ALA A 358 6.80 -1.31 -14.02
N GLY A 359 6.19 -0.11 -14.13
CA GLY A 359 4.94 0.07 -14.86
C GLY A 359 5.04 -0.30 -16.35
N THR A 360 6.21 -0.18 -16.96
CA THR A 360 6.43 -0.60 -18.36
C THR A 360 6.49 -2.13 -18.48
N ALA A 361 7.12 -2.81 -17.52
CA ALA A 361 7.06 -4.27 -17.42
C ALA A 361 5.61 -4.76 -17.33
N ILE A 362 4.81 -4.11 -16.47
CA ILE A 362 3.40 -4.42 -16.29
C ILE A 362 2.60 -4.14 -17.58
N LEU A 363 2.89 -3.05 -18.28
CA LEU A 363 2.26 -2.77 -19.58
C LEU A 363 2.52 -3.89 -20.58
N PHE A 364 3.76 -4.37 -20.71
CA PHE A 364 4.07 -5.49 -21.60
C PHE A 364 3.32 -6.77 -21.23
N ALA A 365 3.27 -7.09 -19.94
CA ALA A 365 2.45 -8.19 -19.44
C ALA A 365 0.97 -8.02 -19.79
N GLY A 366 0.45 -6.79 -19.66
CA GLY A 366 -0.93 -6.43 -20.02
C GLY A 366 -1.22 -6.61 -21.50
N LEU A 367 -0.33 -6.15 -22.37
CA LEU A 367 -0.47 -6.31 -23.82
C LEU A 367 -0.48 -7.79 -24.24
N LEU A 368 0.43 -8.61 -23.68
CA LEU A 368 0.44 -10.05 -23.93
C LEU A 368 -0.77 -10.76 -23.35
N SER A 369 -1.36 -10.22 -22.32
CA SER A 369 -2.58 -10.78 -21.69
C SER A 369 -3.83 -10.60 -22.57
N ILE A 370 -3.86 -9.64 -23.49
CA ILE A 370 -5.02 -9.38 -24.38
C ILE A 370 -5.43 -10.65 -25.13
N PRO A 371 -4.57 -11.29 -25.95
CA PRO A 371 -4.93 -12.51 -26.66
C PRO A 371 -5.16 -13.70 -25.71
N VAL A 372 -4.40 -13.78 -24.60
CA VAL A 372 -4.57 -14.86 -23.60
C VAL A 372 -5.97 -14.84 -23.00
N MET A 373 -6.49 -13.68 -22.68
CA MET A 373 -7.86 -13.50 -22.16
C MET A 373 -8.95 -13.56 -23.24
N GLY A 374 -8.55 -13.61 -24.52
CA GLY A 374 -9.48 -13.59 -25.65
C GLY A 374 -10.16 -12.22 -25.85
N ALA A 375 -9.50 -11.15 -25.41
CA ALA A 375 -9.99 -9.79 -25.61
C ALA A 375 -9.70 -9.29 -27.03
N SER A 376 -10.63 -8.52 -27.61
CA SER A 376 -10.34 -7.76 -28.82
C SER A 376 -9.52 -6.51 -28.53
N ILE A 377 -8.81 -5.98 -29.52
CA ILE A 377 -8.09 -4.71 -29.40
C ILE A 377 -9.05 -3.58 -29.03
N GLY A 378 -10.27 -3.59 -29.59
CA GLY A 378 -11.32 -2.61 -29.24
C GLY A 378 -11.71 -2.67 -27.76
N THR A 379 -11.88 -3.88 -27.20
CA THR A 379 -12.14 -4.09 -25.77
C THR A 379 -10.95 -3.58 -24.93
N ALA A 380 -9.72 -3.89 -25.34
CA ALA A 380 -8.52 -3.47 -24.62
C ALA A 380 -8.41 -1.94 -24.56
N LEU A 381 -8.64 -1.23 -25.67
CA LEU A 381 -8.63 0.24 -25.74
C LEU A 381 -9.79 0.85 -24.91
N LYS A 382 -10.97 0.27 -24.97
CA LYS A 382 -12.12 0.70 -24.15
C LYS A 382 -11.80 0.58 -22.64
N VAL A 383 -11.18 -0.53 -22.23
CA VAL A 383 -10.76 -0.74 -20.85
C VAL A 383 -9.66 0.25 -20.44
N ALA A 384 -8.70 0.55 -21.32
CA ALA A 384 -7.68 1.56 -21.05
C ALA A 384 -8.32 2.94 -20.78
N GLY A 385 -9.27 3.37 -21.61
CA GLY A 385 -10.02 4.62 -21.40
C GLY A 385 -10.82 4.62 -20.09
N LYS A 386 -11.52 3.50 -19.78
CA LYS A 386 -12.21 3.34 -18.49
C LYS A 386 -11.26 3.44 -17.30
N THR A 387 -10.09 2.79 -17.38
CA THR A 387 -9.07 2.80 -16.33
C THR A 387 -8.53 4.21 -16.08
N LEU A 388 -8.20 4.96 -17.12
CA LEU A 388 -7.74 6.35 -16.98
C LEU A 388 -8.82 7.25 -16.35
N ASN A 389 -10.08 7.09 -16.78
CA ASN A 389 -11.19 7.86 -16.18
C ASN A 389 -11.43 7.47 -14.69
N GLN A 390 -11.30 6.19 -14.36
CA GLN A 390 -11.38 5.69 -12.96
C GLN A 390 -10.27 6.28 -12.10
N LEU A 391 -9.06 6.38 -12.64
CA LEU A 391 -7.86 6.77 -11.89
C LEU A 391 -7.57 8.28 -11.92
N LYS A 392 -8.32 9.10 -12.64
CA LYS A 392 -8.05 10.55 -12.77
C LYS A 392 -7.88 11.26 -11.42
N TRP A 393 -8.76 11.00 -10.45
CA TRP A 393 -8.67 11.62 -9.12
C TRP A 393 -7.59 11.00 -8.23
N PRO A 394 -7.40 9.67 -8.17
CA PRO A 394 -6.21 9.06 -7.59
C PRO A 394 -4.89 9.63 -8.13
N ILE A 395 -4.74 9.82 -9.44
CA ILE A 395 -3.56 10.41 -10.06
C ILE A 395 -3.33 11.84 -9.56
N VAL A 396 -4.36 12.68 -9.55
CA VAL A 396 -4.28 14.05 -9.00
C VAL A 396 -3.87 14.01 -7.53
N THR A 397 -4.47 13.11 -6.73
CA THR A 397 -4.15 12.99 -5.30
C THR A 397 -2.69 12.58 -5.08
N ILE A 398 -2.22 11.54 -5.77
CA ILE A 398 -0.84 11.05 -5.63
C ILE A 398 0.16 12.12 -6.06
N GLY A 399 -0.05 12.72 -7.23
CA GLY A 399 0.83 13.79 -7.72
C GLY A 399 0.90 14.98 -6.75
N THR A 400 -0.26 15.40 -6.22
CA THR A 400 -0.33 16.54 -5.28
C THR A 400 0.31 16.23 -3.94
N ILE A 401 0.09 15.04 -3.36
CA ILE A 401 0.72 14.62 -2.09
C ILE A 401 2.24 14.49 -2.25
N LEU A 402 2.72 14.03 -3.40
CA LEU A 402 4.16 14.00 -3.66
C LEU A 402 4.74 15.40 -3.92
N GLY A 403 3.98 16.28 -4.56
CA GLY A 403 4.31 17.71 -4.62
C GLY A 403 4.45 18.33 -3.23
N PHE A 404 3.52 18.01 -2.32
CA PHE A 404 3.59 18.39 -0.91
C PHE A 404 4.87 17.87 -0.24
N ALA A 405 5.15 16.58 -0.37
CA ALA A 405 6.34 15.97 0.24
C ALA A 405 7.66 16.60 -0.25
N TYR A 406 7.75 16.88 -1.54
CA TYR A 406 8.92 17.54 -2.11
C TYR A 406 9.05 18.99 -1.64
N LEU A 407 7.95 19.74 -1.57
CA LEU A 407 7.96 21.08 -0.97
C LEU A 407 8.46 21.05 0.48
N TYR A 408 7.97 20.12 1.29
CA TYR A 408 8.42 19.92 2.67
C TYR A 408 9.93 19.64 2.75
N ASN A 409 10.44 18.83 1.83
CA ASN A 409 11.86 18.48 1.78
C ASN A 409 12.74 19.65 1.31
N PHE A 410 12.27 20.46 0.36
CA PHE A 410 13.04 21.58 -0.17
C PHE A 410 12.94 22.84 0.70
N SER A 411 11.83 23.05 1.41
CA SER A 411 11.66 24.19 2.33
C SER A 411 12.35 24.01 3.69
N GLY A 412 12.70 22.77 4.08
CA GLY A 412 13.23 22.48 5.40
C GLY A 412 12.20 22.08 6.44
N MET A 413 10.89 22.23 6.16
CA MET A 413 9.82 21.88 7.12
C MET A 413 9.91 20.43 7.63
N ALA A 414 10.20 19.46 6.74
CA ALA A 414 10.37 18.06 7.13
C ALA A 414 11.56 17.87 8.07
N ILE A 415 12.64 18.61 7.85
CA ILE A 415 13.85 18.56 8.67
C ILE A 415 13.59 19.20 10.04
N THR A 416 12.92 20.35 10.08
CA THR A 416 12.48 20.99 11.33
C THR A 416 11.67 20.03 12.22
N LEU A 417 10.70 19.35 11.63
CA LEU A 417 9.91 18.34 12.34
C LEU A 417 10.78 17.17 12.82
N GLY A 418 11.71 16.69 11.97
CA GLY A 418 12.64 15.62 12.32
C GLY A 418 13.52 15.97 13.53
N TYR A 419 14.04 17.19 13.58
CA TYR A 419 14.82 17.68 14.75
C TYR A 419 13.96 17.81 16.00
N ALA A 420 12.70 18.25 15.88
CA ALA A 420 11.78 18.31 17.01
C ALA A 420 11.47 16.91 17.55
N PHE A 421 11.21 15.94 16.69
CA PHE A 421 10.98 14.55 17.10
C PHE A 421 12.25 13.87 17.66
N ALA A 422 13.44 14.30 17.26
CA ALA A 422 14.69 13.77 17.79
C ALA A 422 14.83 14.01 19.31
N SER A 423 14.12 14.99 19.87
CA SER A 423 14.07 15.22 21.33
C SER A 423 13.46 14.04 22.10
N THR A 424 12.72 13.15 21.45
CA THR A 424 12.19 11.91 22.05
C THR A 424 13.29 10.85 22.30
N GLY A 425 14.48 11.03 21.71
CA GLY A 425 15.61 10.14 21.90
C GLY A 425 15.40 8.71 21.42
N SER A 426 15.98 7.75 22.14
CA SER A 426 15.99 6.32 21.78
C SER A 426 14.60 5.65 21.74
N ILE A 427 13.56 6.29 22.26
CA ILE A 427 12.19 5.77 22.20
C ILE A 427 11.51 6.06 20.85
N PHE A 428 12.08 6.91 20.01
CA PHE A 428 11.49 7.28 18.72
C PHE A 428 11.19 6.09 17.80
N PRO A 429 12.03 5.06 17.66
CA PRO A 429 11.72 3.91 16.78
C PRO A 429 10.38 3.24 17.11
N PHE A 430 10.02 3.16 18.39
CA PHE A 430 8.69 2.70 18.79
C PHE A 430 7.58 3.59 18.22
N PHE A 431 7.73 4.91 18.30
CA PHE A 431 6.76 5.86 17.77
C PHE A 431 6.79 5.97 16.24
N ALA A 432 7.86 5.55 15.57
CA ALA A 432 7.96 5.53 14.12
C ALA A 432 6.80 4.72 13.50
N ALA A 433 6.48 3.56 14.07
CA ALA A 433 5.35 2.74 13.66
C ALA A 433 3.99 3.46 13.86
N PHE A 434 3.82 4.19 14.97
CA PHE A 434 2.59 4.95 15.25
C PHE A 434 2.42 6.15 14.33
N LEU A 435 3.50 6.80 13.89
CA LEU A 435 3.41 7.87 12.89
C LEU A 435 2.91 7.31 11.54
N GLY A 436 3.43 6.17 11.11
CA GLY A 436 2.94 5.48 9.93
C GLY A 436 1.47 5.06 10.07
N TRP A 437 1.12 4.46 11.20
CA TRP A 437 -0.25 4.11 11.55
C TRP A 437 -1.20 5.30 11.46
N LEU A 438 -0.82 6.43 12.08
CA LEU A 438 -1.60 7.65 12.06
C LEU A 438 -1.77 8.18 10.62
N GLY A 439 -0.69 8.18 9.84
CA GLY A 439 -0.70 8.63 8.44
C GLY A 439 -1.68 7.83 7.59
N VAL A 440 -1.69 6.50 7.72
CA VAL A 440 -2.63 5.65 6.96
C VAL A 440 -4.05 5.71 7.51
N PHE A 441 -4.22 5.75 8.83
CA PHE A 441 -5.53 5.99 9.42
C PHE A 441 -6.22 7.19 8.80
N MET A 442 -5.50 8.31 8.65
CA MET A 442 -6.04 9.57 8.16
C MET A 442 -6.23 9.58 6.64
N THR A 443 -5.27 9.06 5.88
CA THR A 443 -5.24 9.15 4.42
C THR A 443 -5.85 7.92 3.72
N GLY A 444 -5.96 6.80 4.40
CA GLY A 444 -6.35 5.51 3.82
C GLY A 444 -5.28 4.88 2.92
N SER A 445 -4.06 5.44 2.89
CA SER A 445 -3.03 5.08 1.93
C SER A 445 -1.64 5.06 2.56
N ASP A 446 -0.97 3.90 2.54
CA ASP A 446 0.40 3.77 3.00
C ASP A 446 1.38 4.58 2.13
N THR A 447 1.11 4.66 0.83
CA THR A 447 1.83 5.56 -0.08
C THR A 447 1.82 7.01 0.40
N SER A 448 0.65 7.51 0.79
CA SER A 448 0.49 8.89 1.29
C SER A 448 1.16 9.07 2.65
N SER A 449 1.05 8.09 3.55
CA SER A 449 1.74 8.10 4.85
C SER A 449 3.26 8.18 4.68
N ASN A 450 3.82 7.36 3.79
CA ASN A 450 5.25 7.37 3.48
C ASN A 450 5.69 8.69 2.83
N ALA A 451 4.84 9.30 1.98
CA ALA A 451 5.10 10.61 1.41
C ALA A 451 5.16 11.71 2.49
N LEU A 452 4.26 11.66 3.46
CA LEU A 452 4.17 12.66 4.53
C LEU A 452 5.33 12.55 5.53
N PHE A 453 5.66 11.34 5.95
CA PHE A 453 6.55 11.11 7.09
C PHE A 453 7.91 10.53 6.72
N GLY A 454 8.11 10.00 5.50
CA GLY A 454 9.35 9.33 5.11
C GLY A 454 10.60 10.17 5.36
N LYS A 455 10.59 11.46 5.01
CA LYS A 455 11.73 12.35 5.26
C LYS A 455 11.90 12.70 6.73
N LEU A 456 10.81 12.92 7.47
CA LEU A 456 10.85 13.14 8.91
C LEU A 456 11.48 11.93 9.62
N GLN A 457 11.05 10.71 9.28
CA GLN A 457 11.59 9.47 9.84
C GLN A 457 13.12 9.35 9.62
N GLU A 458 13.56 9.63 8.41
CA GLU A 458 14.99 9.59 8.04
C GLU A 458 15.80 10.60 8.84
N VAL A 459 15.36 11.85 8.90
CA VAL A 459 16.05 12.92 9.60
C VAL A 459 16.12 12.64 11.11
N THR A 460 14.99 12.24 11.71
CA THR A 460 14.95 11.92 13.15
C THR A 460 15.91 10.79 13.49
N ALA A 461 15.90 9.70 12.70
CA ALA A 461 16.79 8.56 12.92
C ALA A 461 18.26 8.97 12.89
N ARG A 462 18.67 9.78 11.91
CA ARG A 462 20.05 10.29 11.82
C ARG A 462 20.43 11.13 13.03
N GLN A 463 19.52 11.98 13.51
CA GLN A 463 19.78 12.85 14.67
C GLN A 463 19.98 12.07 15.96
N ILE A 464 19.26 10.95 16.12
CA ILE A 464 19.39 10.10 17.32
C ILE A 464 20.40 8.95 17.14
N GLY A 465 21.14 8.91 16.01
CA GLY A 465 22.19 7.92 15.76
C GLY A 465 21.67 6.52 15.42
N ILE A 466 20.44 6.39 14.89
CA ILE A 466 19.83 5.12 14.46
C ILE A 466 19.84 5.03 12.93
N ASP A 467 19.94 3.81 12.40
CA ASP A 467 19.84 3.58 10.95
C ASP A 467 18.47 4.03 10.43
N PRO A 468 18.41 5.00 9.50
CA PRO A 468 17.15 5.47 8.90
C PRO A 468 16.31 4.39 8.25
N VAL A 469 16.90 3.29 7.80
CA VAL A 469 16.19 2.14 7.24
C VAL A 469 15.16 1.61 8.23
N VAL A 470 15.50 1.55 9.53
CA VAL A 470 14.60 1.05 10.58
C VAL A 470 13.35 1.91 10.70
N THR A 471 13.51 3.22 10.85
CA THR A 471 12.38 4.13 11.10
C THR A 471 11.50 4.33 9.86
N VAL A 472 12.12 4.45 8.67
CA VAL A 472 11.38 4.58 7.40
C VAL A 472 10.60 3.30 7.10
N ALA A 473 11.19 2.12 7.32
CA ALA A 473 10.49 0.86 7.18
C ALA A 473 9.37 0.70 8.22
N SER A 474 9.61 1.09 9.49
CA SER A 474 8.60 1.05 10.54
C SER A 474 7.43 1.99 10.27
N ASN A 475 7.65 3.11 9.57
CA ASN A 475 6.55 3.96 9.10
C ASN A 475 5.62 3.19 8.17
N SER A 476 6.16 2.53 7.14
CA SER A 476 5.37 1.73 6.20
C SER A 476 4.74 0.52 6.89
N SER A 477 5.52 -0.24 7.67
CA SER A 477 4.99 -1.41 8.40
C SER A 477 3.94 -1.04 9.46
N GLY A 478 4.07 0.12 10.11
CA GLY A 478 3.07 0.65 11.04
C GLY A 478 1.79 1.10 10.33
N GLY A 479 1.98 1.68 9.15
CA GLY A 479 0.89 2.13 8.29
C GLY A 479 -0.11 1.03 7.95
N VAL A 480 0.34 -0.21 7.79
CA VAL A 480 -0.55 -1.33 7.43
C VAL A 480 -1.68 -1.54 8.45
N PHE A 481 -1.40 -1.34 9.73
CA PHE A 481 -2.40 -1.48 10.79
C PHE A 481 -3.35 -0.29 10.87
N GLY A 482 -2.92 0.90 10.44
CA GLY A 482 -3.78 2.08 10.32
C GLY A 482 -4.87 1.91 9.25
N LYS A 483 -4.61 1.10 8.24
CA LYS A 483 -5.56 0.88 7.13
C LYS A 483 -6.86 0.23 7.58
N MET A 484 -6.83 -0.68 8.58
CA MET A 484 -8.04 -1.35 9.04
C MET A 484 -9.06 -0.42 9.73
N ILE A 485 -8.62 0.75 10.18
CA ILE A 485 -9.49 1.76 10.83
C ILE A 485 -9.68 3.02 9.98
N SER A 486 -9.07 3.08 8.81
CA SER A 486 -9.18 4.24 7.93
C SER A 486 -10.63 4.45 7.50
N PRO A 487 -11.18 5.68 7.64
CA PRO A 487 -12.53 5.98 7.22
C PRO A 487 -12.80 5.65 5.75
N GLN A 488 -11.78 5.82 4.90
CA GLN A 488 -11.87 5.49 3.48
C GLN A 488 -12.02 3.98 3.26
N SER A 489 -11.22 3.14 3.94
CA SER A 489 -11.29 1.69 3.80
C SER A 489 -12.60 1.13 4.37
N ILE A 490 -13.07 1.69 5.50
CA ILE A 490 -14.34 1.32 6.11
C ILE A 490 -15.52 1.69 5.19
N ALA A 491 -15.53 2.90 4.62
CA ALA A 491 -16.59 3.32 3.70
C ALA A 491 -16.66 2.46 2.43
N VAL A 492 -15.50 2.01 1.92
CA VAL A 492 -15.45 1.07 0.79
C VAL A 492 -16.00 -0.30 1.19
N ALA A 493 -15.66 -0.78 2.38
CA ALA A 493 -16.13 -2.06 2.91
C ALA A 493 -17.66 -2.06 3.11
N THR A 494 -18.21 -0.99 3.74
CA THR A 494 -19.66 -0.86 3.98
C THR A 494 -20.45 -0.76 2.69
N ALA A 495 -19.96 0.01 1.71
CA ALA A 495 -20.59 0.12 0.39
C ALA A 495 -20.61 -1.24 -0.33
N ALA A 496 -19.53 -2.01 -0.27
CA ALA A 496 -19.40 -3.30 -0.94
C ALA A 496 -20.28 -4.41 -0.31
N THR A 497 -20.50 -4.33 1.00
CA THR A 497 -21.31 -5.30 1.74
C THR A 497 -22.77 -4.89 1.93
N GLY A 498 -23.17 -3.71 1.43
CA GLY A 498 -24.51 -3.16 1.64
C GLY A 498 -24.80 -2.74 3.09
N SER A 499 -23.78 -2.54 3.92
CA SER A 499 -23.89 -2.13 5.32
C SER A 499 -23.59 -0.65 5.55
N VAL A 500 -23.98 0.21 4.61
CA VAL A 500 -23.83 1.67 4.72
C VAL A 500 -24.57 2.17 5.97
N GLY A 501 -23.88 2.99 6.77
CA GLY A 501 -24.37 3.47 8.09
C GLY A 501 -23.76 2.72 9.27
N GLU A 502 -23.12 1.56 9.05
CA GLU A 502 -22.48 0.75 10.08
C GLU A 502 -20.97 1.08 10.27
N GLU A 503 -20.48 2.15 9.65
CA GLU A 503 -19.07 2.54 9.68
C GLU A 503 -18.52 2.67 11.11
N GLY A 504 -19.35 3.23 12.02
CA GLY A 504 -19.00 3.39 13.42
C GLY A 504 -18.81 2.05 14.15
N ASN A 505 -19.61 1.04 13.81
CA ASN A 505 -19.52 -0.29 14.42
C ASN A 505 -18.27 -1.02 13.92
N ILE A 506 -17.98 -0.95 12.61
CA ILE A 506 -16.75 -1.51 12.03
C ILE A 506 -15.52 -0.83 12.61
N PHE A 507 -15.52 0.50 12.73
CA PHE A 507 -14.42 1.25 13.34
C PHE A 507 -14.15 0.79 14.79
N ARG A 508 -15.20 0.70 15.62
CA ARG A 508 -15.05 0.24 17.01
C ARG A 508 -14.56 -1.20 17.10
N PHE A 509 -15.01 -2.05 16.19
CA PHE A 509 -14.56 -3.43 16.09
C PHE A 509 -13.08 -3.52 15.77
N THR A 510 -12.60 -2.79 14.75
CA THR A 510 -11.23 -2.88 14.26
C THR A 510 -10.21 -2.07 15.08
N LEU A 511 -10.61 -0.99 15.76
CA LEU A 511 -9.71 -0.08 16.47
C LEU A 511 -8.81 -0.77 17.49
N LYS A 512 -9.37 -1.62 18.36
CA LYS A 512 -8.59 -2.34 19.37
C LYS A 512 -7.53 -3.26 18.74
N HIS A 513 -7.89 -3.89 17.62
CA HIS A 513 -7.00 -4.79 16.87
C HIS A 513 -5.86 -4.01 16.22
N SER A 514 -6.19 -2.87 15.63
CA SER A 514 -5.25 -1.94 15.01
C SER A 514 -4.20 -1.45 16.01
N LEU A 515 -4.65 -0.99 17.18
CA LEU A 515 -3.75 -0.49 18.23
C LEU A 515 -2.84 -1.59 18.80
N VAL A 516 -3.38 -2.79 19.05
CA VAL A 516 -2.57 -3.92 19.57
C VAL A 516 -1.48 -4.32 18.58
N LEU A 517 -1.81 -4.47 17.30
CA LEU A 517 -0.83 -4.87 16.30
C LEU A 517 0.22 -3.77 16.04
N THR A 518 -0.18 -2.49 16.06
CA THR A 518 0.77 -1.36 15.96
C THR A 518 1.72 -1.33 17.17
N PHE A 519 1.20 -1.56 18.38
CA PHE A 519 2.03 -1.64 19.58
C PHE A 519 3.05 -2.78 19.50
N LEU A 520 2.61 -3.97 19.06
CA LEU A 520 3.51 -5.11 18.89
C LEU A 520 4.61 -4.82 17.85
N LEU A 521 4.29 -4.12 16.76
CA LEU A 521 5.30 -3.70 15.78
C LEU A 521 6.26 -2.67 16.37
N GLY A 522 5.77 -1.72 17.16
CA GLY A 522 6.63 -0.73 17.82
C GLY A 522 7.63 -1.36 18.79
N VAL A 523 7.26 -2.49 19.41
CA VAL A 523 8.14 -3.26 20.31
C VAL A 523 9.14 -4.12 19.51
N LEU A 524 8.77 -4.63 18.32
CA LEU A 524 9.63 -5.44 17.44
C LEU A 524 10.78 -4.58 16.90
#